data_516eb4b2cc2d87c1c4de13db05bdbcc4
#
_entry.id   516eb4b2cc2d87c1c4de13db05bdbcc4
#
_cell.length_a   1.000
_cell.length_b   1.000
_cell.length_c   1.000
_cell.angle_alpha   90.00
_cell.angle_beta   90.00
_cell.angle_gamma   90.00
#
_symmetry.space_group_name_H-M   'P 1'
#
loop_
_entity.id
_entity.type
_entity.pdbx_description
1 polymer ?
#
loop_
_entity_poly.entity_id
_entity_poly.type
_entity_poly.pdbx_seq_one_letter_code
_entity_poly.pdbx_strand_id
1 'polypeptide(L)'
;VFFTAAFFTGRQAAVLTGKFRAEREQSRQSQTKYCVVVDAGHGGDDPGKIGTAGTLEKEINLAIAKRLEALLKQADVAVVMTRTDNNGLYDENASGKKVQDMKRRVSMMEEAKADLAVSIHQNSYPDPAIKGAQVFYYTSSVEGKQLAKRLQERLVKGLDPQNHRQAKANDSYYLLKKTACPIVIVECGFLSNPQEEALLTDSVYQERVAWNIFMGIMQELKMKKE
;
A
#
# COMPACT_ATOMS: atom_id res chain seq x y z
N VAL A 1 -0.36 50.24 -16.66
CA VAL A 1 -1.64 50.04 -15.96
C VAL A 1 -2.29 48.69 -16.40
N PHE A 2 -2.18 48.25 -17.65
CA PHE A 2 -2.81 47.00 -18.12
C PHE A 2 -2.15 45.71 -17.57
N PHE A 3 -0.86 45.66 -17.29
CA PHE A 3 -0.16 44.50 -16.77
C PHE A 3 -0.49 44.16 -15.32
N THR A 4 -0.81 45.13 -14.48
CA THR A 4 -1.17 44.91 -13.08
C THR A 4 -2.56 44.33 -12.92
N ALA A 5 -3.52 44.68 -13.78
CA ALA A 5 -4.89 44.15 -13.75
C ALA A 5 -4.92 42.64 -14.17
N ALA A 6 -4.14 42.26 -15.22
CA ALA A 6 -4.04 40.86 -15.66
C ALA A 6 -3.42 39.93 -14.60
N PHE A 7 -2.46 40.44 -13.81
CA PHE A 7 -1.81 39.67 -12.74
C PHE A 7 -2.76 39.45 -11.55
N PHE A 8 -3.59 40.43 -11.22
CA PHE A 8 -4.59 40.31 -10.15
C PHE A 8 -5.72 39.35 -10.50
N THR A 9 -6.21 39.37 -11.74
CA THR A 9 -7.26 38.43 -12.19
C THR A 9 -6.76 36.99 -12.29
N GLY A 10 -5.52 36.77 -12.74
CA GLY A 10 -4.89 35.44 -12.75
C GLY A 10 -4.69 34.86 -11.34
N ARG A 11 -4.30 35.68 -10.37
CA ARG A 11 -4.12 35.25 -8.99
C ARG A 11 -5.45 34.93 -8.29
N GLN A 12 -6.50 35.70 -8.54
CA GLN A 12 -7.86 35.41 -8.04
C GLN A 12 -8.45 34.16 -8.67
N ALA A 13 -8.25 33.93 -9.97
CA ALA A 13 -8.68 32.71 -10.65
C ALA A 13 -7.96 31.47 -10.10
N ALA A 14 -6.66 31.55 -9.82
CA ALA A 14 -5.90 30.45 -9.22
C ALA A 14 -6.36 30.14 -7.79
N VAL A 15 -6.68 31.13 -6.97
CA VAL A 15 -7.22 30.94 -5.61
C VAL A 15 -8.62 30.35 -5.64
N LEU A 16 -9.48 30.79 -6.55
CA LEU A 16 -10.82 30.24 -6.73
C LEU A 16 -10.78 28.79 -7.22
N THR A 17 -9.96 28.48 -8.20
CA THR A 17 -9.78 27.09 -8.69
C THR A 17 -9.19 26.18 -7.62
N GLY A 18 -8.28 26.69 -6.77
CA GLY A 18 -7.76 25.97 -5.61
C GLY A 18 -8.85 25.68 -4.56
N LYS A 19 -9.71 26.66 -4.23
CA LYS A 19 -10.84 26.46 -3.32
C LYS A 19 -11.86 25.47 -3.88
N PHE A 20 -12.27 25.59 -5.14
CA PHE A 20 -13.18 24.65 -5.79
C PHE A 20 -12.62 23.23 -5.85
N ARG A 21 -11.31 23.05 -6.06
CA ARG A 21 -10.65 21.75 -5.98
C ARG A 21 -10.70 21.18 -4.56
N ALA A 22 -10.35 21.95 -3.57
CA ALA A 22 -10.37 21.54 -2.16
C ALA A 22 -11.79 21.17 -1.69
N GLU A 23 -12.80 22.01 -2.01
CA GLU A 23 -14.20 21.73 -1.72
C GLU A 23 -14.73 20.49 -2.43
N ARG A 24 -14.30 20.24 -3.69
CA ARG A 24 -14.65 19.05 -4.45
C ARG A 24 -13.97 17.79 -3.90
N GLU A 25 -12.72 17.89 -3.46
CA GLU A 25 -12.01 16.79 -2.78
C GLU A 25 -12.65 16.49 -1.43
N GLN A 26 -13.00 17.51 -0.64
CA GLN A 26 -13.67 17.35 0.65
C GLN A 26 -15.09 16.76 0.47
N SER A 27 -15.85 17.22 -0.54
CA SER A 27 -17.16 16.66 -0.90
C SER A 27 -17.04 15.21 -1.41
N ARG A 28 -16.02 14.88 -2.19
CA ARG A 28 -15.73 13.52 -2.62
C ARG A 28 -15.38 12.62 -1.44
N GLN A 29 -14.58 13.09 -0.51
CA GLN A 29 -14.18 12.35 0.69
C GLN A 29 -15.36 12.09 1.63
N SER A 30 -16.35 12.99 1.70
CA SER A 30 -17.59 12.79 2.44
C SER A 30 -18.58 11.83 1.78
N GLN A 31 -18.40 11.48 0.50
CA GLN A 31 -19.22 10.53 -0.24
C GLN A 31 -18.58 9.15 -0.39
N THR A 32 -17.31 8.98 0.00
CA THR A 32 -16.65 7.69 -0.09
C THR A 32 -17.25 6.71 0.91
N LYS A 33 -17.73 5.59 0.39
CA LYS A 33 -18.38 4.57 1.22
C LYS A 33 -17.38 3.71 2.02
N TYR A 34 -16.16 3.61 1.55
CA TYR A 34 -15.12 2.75 2.09
C TYR A 34 -13.83 3.51 2.33
N CYS A 35 -13.10 3.11 3.37
CA CYS A 35 -11.76 3.58 3.69
C CYS A 35 -10.76 2.41 3.68
N VAL A 36 -9.71 2.53 2.89
CA VAL A 36 -8.62 1.54 2.81
C VAL A 36 -7.32 2.19 3.28
N VAL A 37 -6.63 1.54 4.20
CA VAL A 37 -5.25 1.92 4.53
C VAL A 37 -4.30 1.15 3.64
N VAL A 38 -3.43 1.88 2.95
CA VAL A 38 -2.32 1.33 2.18
C VAL A 38 -1.03 1.61 2.94
N ASP A 39 -0.43 0.55 3.46
CA ASP A 39 0.81 0.61 4.20
C ASP A 39 1.99 0.28 3.28
N ALA A 40 2.92 1.22 3.10
CA ALA A 40 4.18 0.97 2.43
C ALA A 40 5.22 0.52 3.48
N GLY A 41 5.51 -0.77 3.53
CA GLY A 41 6.42 -1.36 4.51
C GLY A 41 7.79 -0.70 4.55
N HIS A 42 8.44 -0.71 5.73
CA HIS A 42 9.74 -0.09 5.98
C HIS A 42 9.75 1.44 5.81
N GLY A 43 10.93 2.07 5.75
CA GLY A 43 11.10 3.51 5.58
C GLY A 43 12.18 4.08 6.51
N GLY A 44 12.70 5.25 6.16
CA GLY A 44 13.78 5.90 6.90
C GLY A 44 15.03 5.03 6.96
N ASP A 45 15.53 4.78 8.18
CA ASP A 45 16.73 3.98 8.44
C ASP A 45 16.50 2.47 8.20
N ASP A 46 15.24 2.01 8.13
CA ASP A 46 14.90 0.62 7.80
C ASP A 46 14.74 0.45 6.27
N PRO A 47 15.76 -0.10 5.57
CA PRO A 47 15.67 -0.31 4.13
C PRO A 47 14.75 -1.47 3.75
N GLY A 48 14.36 -2.32 4.71
CA GLY A 48 13.79 -3.64 4.46
C GLY A 48 14.86 -4.61 3.95
N LYS A 49 14.47 -5.53 3.08
CA LYS A 49 15.40 -6.41 2.38
C LYS A 49 16.18 -5.63 1.34
N ILE A 50 17.44 -6.02 1.15
CA ILE A 50 18.29 -5.49 0.08
C ILE A 50 18.38 -6.59 -0.97
N GLY A 51 18.01 -6.23 -2.19
CA GLY A 51 18.05 -7.13 -3.35
C GLY A 51 19.47 -7.48 -3.78
N THR A 52 19.57 -8.41 -4.70
CA THR A 52 20.87 -8.89 -5.24
C THR A 52 21.63 -7.82 -6.01
N ALA A 53 20.93 -6.87 -6.62
CA ALA A 53 21.47 -5.67 -7.29
C ALA A 53 21.54 -4.43 -6.39
N GLY A 54 21.29 -4.59 -5.09
CA GLY A 54 21.32 -3.48 -4.12
C GLY A 54 20.01 -2.69 -4.00
N THR A 55 18.92 -3.15 -4.62
CA THR A 55 17.61 -2.50 -4.55
C THR A 55 17.06 -2.54 -3.13
N LEU A 56 16.54 -1.41 -2.66
CA LEU A 56 15.95 -1.30 -1.33
C LEU A 56 14.46 -1.63 -1.34
N GLU A 57 14.03 -2.56 -0.50
CA GLU A 57 12.62 -2.95 -0.37
C GLU A 57 11.69 -1.76 -0.13
N LYS A 58 12.08 -0.83 0.75
CA LYS A 58 11.27 0.36 1.09
C LYS A 58 10.88 1.21 -0.13
N GLU A 59 11.74 1.27 -1.16
CA GLU A 59 11.50 2.07 -2.35
C GLU A 59 10.48 1.41 -3.27
N ILE A 60 10.59 0.09 -3.46
CA ILE A 60 9.62 -0.70 -4.22
C ILE A 60 8.25 -0.67 -3.53
N ASN A 61 8.23 -0.87 -2.21
CA ASN A 61 7.00 -0.83 -1.42
C ASN A 61 6.26 0.50 -1.61
N LEU A 62 6.97 1.62 -1.52
CA LEU A 62 6.40 2.95 -1.73
C LEU A 62 5.90 3.15 -3.17
N ALA A 63 6.67 2.69 -4.15
CA ALA A 63 6.31 2.83 -5.56
C ALA A 63 5.02 2.07 -5.91
N ILE A 64 4.87 0.83 -5.43
CA ILE A 64 3.65 0.03 -5.61
C ILE A 64 2.48 0.64 -4.82
N ALA A 65 2.71 1.04 -3.56
CA ALA A 65 1.68 1.62 -2.71
C ALA A 65 1.09 2.92 -3.30
N LYS A 66 1.90 3.81 -3.87
CA LYS A 66 1.43 5.02 -4.56
C LYS A 66 0.57 4.73 -5.79
N ARG A 67 0.91 3.69 -6.57
CA ARG A 67 0.09 3.25 -7.70
C ARG A 67 -1.25 2.69 -7.24
N LEU A 68 -1.24 1.90 -6.18
CA LEU A 68 -2.45 1.36 -5.57
C LEU A 68 -3.35 2.47 -5.02
N GLU A 69 -2.77 3.47 -4.33
CA GLU A 69 -3.48 4.65 -3.85
C GLU A 69 -4.20 5.37 -5.00
N ALA A 70 -3.51 5.61 -6.12
CA ALA A 70 -4.08 6.29 -7.27
C ALA A 70 -5.28 5.52 -7.85
N LEU A 71 -5.18 4.20 -7.99
CA LEU A 71 -6.27 3.35 -8.48
C LEU A 71 -7.49 3.35 -7.54
N LEU A 72 -7.27 3.24 -6.24
CA LEU A 72 -8.34 3.25 -5.24
C LEU A 72 -9.07 4.60 -5.21
N LYS A 73 -8.32 5.71 -5.26
CA LYS A 73 -8.90 7.07 -5.33
C LYS A 73 -9.72 7.30 -6.60
N GLN A 74 -9.31 6.75 -7.74
CA GLN A 74 -10.08 6.80 -8.98
C GLN A 74 -11.40 6.02 -8.89
N ALA A 75 -11.46 5.00 -8.04
CA ALA A 75 -12.67 4.21 -7.78
C ALA A 75 -13.51 4.74 -6.61
N ASP A 76 -13.32 6.01 -6.22
CA ASP A 76 -14.04 6.68 -5.13
C ASP A 76 -13.92 5.94 -3.78
N VAL A 77 -12.76 5.34 -3.49
CA VAL A 77 -12.39 4.78 -2.19
C VAL A 77 -11.53 5.80 -1.44
N ALA A 78 -11.85 6.08 -0.18
CA ALA A 78 -10.98 6.87 0.69
C ALA A 78 -9.70 6.07 0.98
N VAL A 79 -8.55 6.72 0.86
CA VAL A 79 -7.25 6.07 1.09
C VAL A 79 -6.43 6.85 2.10
N VAL A 80 -5.93 6.14 3.09
CA VAL A 80 -4.92 6.64 4.02
C VAL A 80 -3.62 5.89 3.76
N MET A 81 -2.58 6.63 3.37
CA MET A 81 -1.22 6.10 3.22
C MET A 81 -0.49 6.20 4.56
N THR A 82 0.20 5.14 5.00
CA THR A 82 1.04 5.23 6.22
C THR A 82 2.24 6.14 6.01
N ARG A 83 2.83 6.14 4.83
CA ARG A 83 3.87 7.09 4.41
C ARG A 83 3.76 7.41 2.92
N THR A 84 4.17 8.61 2.55
CA THR A 84 4.14 9.11 1.16
C THR A 84 5.53 9.42 0.60
N ASP A 85 6.56 9.24 1.41
CA ASP A 85 7.96 9.44 1.08
C ASP A 85 8.84 8.31 1.63
N ASN A 86 10.16 8.44 1.52
CA ASN A 86 11.09 7.42 2.00
C ASN A 86 11.40 7.50 3.51
N ASN A 87 10.76 8.40 4.25
CA ASN A 87 10.96 8.52 5.69
C ASN A 87 10.27 7.39 6.47
N GLY A 88 10.74 7.13 7.68
CA GLY A 88 10.05 6.27 8.65
C GLY A 88 9.06 7.08 9.49
N LEU A 89 8.18 6.39 10.19
CA LEU A 89 7.19 7.00 11.08
C LEU A 89 7.73 7.08 12.53
N TYR A 90 8.88 7.69 12.71
CA TYR A 90 9.52 7.84 14.01
C TYR A 90 10.19 9.21 14.11
N ASP A 91 10.45 9.63 15.36
CA ASP A 91 11.20 10.84 15.61
C ASP A 91 12.71 10.53 15.46
N GLU A 92 13.46 11.43 14.81
CA GLU A 92 14.87 11.20 14.47
C GLU A 92 15.74 10.80 15.67
N ASN A 93 15.44 11.36 16.84
CA ASN A 93 16.20 11.12 18.08
C ASN A 93 15.60 10.01 18.96
N ALA A 94 14.60 9.25 18.46
CA ALA A 94 13.99 8.19 19.25
C ALA A 94 14.93 7.00 19.44
N SER A 95 15.08 6.52 20.67
CA SER A 95 15.88 5.32 21.00
C SER A 95 15.27 4.01 20.50
N GLY A 96 13.98 4.01 20.15
CA GLY A 96 13.23 2.83 19.68
C GLY A 96 12.52 3.06 18.36
N LYS A 97 13.21 3.59 17.34
CA LYS A 97 12.66 3.99 16.05
C LYS A 97 11.73 2.94 15.43
N LYS A 98 12.15 1.67 15.38
CA LYS A 98 11.35 0.57 14.81
C LYS A 98 10.05 0.32 15.59
N VAL A 99 10.11 0.37 16.91
CA VAL A 99 8.92 0.19 17.75
C VAL A 99 7.96 1.35 17.58
N GLN A 100 8.48 2.57 17.50
CA GLN A 100 7.68 3.77 17.28
C GLN A 100 7.01 3.74 15.91
N ASP A 101 7.77 3.40 14.85
CA ASP A 101 7.25 3.25 13.48
C ASP A 101 6.06 2.26 13.44
N MET A 102 6.26 1.06 14.00
CA MET A 102 5.23 0.03 13.99
C MET A 102 3.97 0.44 14.78
N LYS A 103 4.14 1.13 15.93
CA LYS A 103 3.01 1.64 16.71
C LYS A 103 2.24 2.72 15.95
N ARG A 104 2.94 3.65 15.28
CA ARG A 104 2.32 4.72 14.50
C ARG A 104 1.53 4.16 13.32
N ARG A 105 2.02 3.12 12.63
CA ARG A 105 1.27 2.43 11.57
C ARG A 105 -0.05 1.86 12.09
N VAL A 106 -0.05 1.17 13.23
CA VAL A 106 -1.27 0.65 13.87
C VAL A 106 -2.22 1.79 14.22
N SER A 107 -1.71 2.86 14.88
CA SER A 107 -2.51 4.03 15.25
C SER A 107 -3.21 4.67 14.04
N MET A 108 -2.48 4.86 12.94
CA MET A 108 -3.05 5.41 11.71
C MET A 108 -4.18 4.54 11.13
N MET A 109 -4.06 3.21 11.22
CA MET A 109 -5.10 2.28 10.77
C MET A 109 -6.37 2.35 11.65
N GLU A 110 -6.18 2.52 12.97
CA GLU A 110 -7.28 2.69 13.93
C GLU A 110 -7.96 4.05 13.77
N GLU A 111 -7.18 5.13 13.68
CA GLU A 111 -7.68 6.50 13.51
C GLU A 111 -8.46 6.66 12.19
N ALA A 112 -8.00 6.00 11.12
CA ALA A 112 -8.68 5.98 9.84
C ALA A 112 -10.02 5.25 9.87
N LYS A 113 -10.30 4.43 10.90
CA LYS A 113 -11.47 3.54 10.94
C LYS A 113 -11.60 2.73 9.65
N ALA A 114 -10.46 2.17 9.20
CA ALA A 114 -10.36 1.52 7.92
C ALA A 114 -11.26 0.29 7.82
N ASP A 115 -11.92 0.11 6.68
CA ASP A 115 -12.66 -1.11 6.34
C ASP A 115 -11.74 -2.30 6.12
N LEU A 116 -10.54 -2.04 5.63
CA LEU A 116 -9.43 -2.99 5.51
C LEU A 116 -8.10 -2.26 5.33
N ALA A 117 -7.00 -2.97 5.57
CA ALA A 117 -5.65 -2.49 5.33
C ALA A 117 -4.85 -3.49 4.48
N VAL A 118 -3.96 -2.95 3.64
CA VAL A 118 -3.02 -3.75 2.85
C VAL A 118 -1.63 -3.20 3.04
N SER A 119 -0.71 -4.03 3.56
CA SER A 119 0.70 -3.71 3.73
C SER A 119 1.51 -4.31 2.59
N ILE A 120 2.27 -3.47 1.89
CA ILE A 120 3.06 -3.84 0.72
C ILE A 120 4.50 -4.10 1.14
N HIS A 121 5.00 -5.29 0.80
CA HIS A 121 6.32 -5.79 1.12
C HIS A 121 6.95 -6.58 -0.02
N GLN A 122 8.25 -6.87 0.13
CA GLN A 122 9.00 -7.79 -0.73
C GLN A 122 9.67 -8.85 0.14
N ASN A 123 9.57 -10.09 -0.30
CA ASN A 123 10.12 -11.24 0.40
C ASN A 123 11.63 -11.42 0.12
N SER A 124 12.26 -12.26 0.91
CA SER A 124 13.63 -12.72 0.70
C SER A 124 13.82 -14.10 1.31
N TYR A 125 14.60 -14.94 0.65
CA TYR A 125 14.92 -16.29 1.10
C TYR A 125 16.39 -16.64 0.74
N PRO A 126 17.10 -17.47 1.53
CA PRO A 126 18.49 -17.81 1.23
C PRO A 126 18.71 -18.49 -0.11
N ASP A 127 17.77 -19.32 -0.56
CA ASP A 127 17.81 -19.94 -1.90
C ASP A 127 17.26 -18.94 -2.93
N PRO A 128 18.09 -18.47 -3.88
CA PRO A 128 17.68 -17.52 -4.91
C PRO A 128 16.72 -18.10 -5.95
N ALA A 129 16.53 -19.42 -5.99
CA ALA A 129 15.53 -20.05 -6.85
C ALA A 129 14.09 -19.84 -6.34
N ILE A 130 13.92 -19.49 -5.08
CA ILE A 130 12.62 -19.25 -4.49
C ILE A 130 12.01 -17.95 -5.03
N LYS A 131 10.76 -18.04 -5.52
CA LYS A 131 10.02 -16.95 -6.15
C LYS A 131 8.51 -17.03 -5.90
N GLY A 132 7.80 -16.00 -6.36
CA GLY A 132 6.34 -15.95 -6.43
C GLY A 132 5.71 -15.15 -5.30
N ALA A 133 4.79 -14.23 -5.66
CA ALA A 133 4.03 -13.43 -4.71
C ALA A 133 3.25 -14.29 -3.72
N GLN A 134 3.17 -13.83 -2.45
CA GLN A 134 2.45 -14.54 -1.39
C GLN A 134 1.76 -13.54 -0.44
N VAL A 135 0.51 -13.82 -0.08
CA VAL A 135 -0.26 -12.97 0.83
C VAL A 135 -0.39 -13.64 2.20
N PHE A 136 -0.10 -12.87 3.26
CA PHE A 136 -0.17 -13.31 4.65
C PHE A 136 -1.34 -12.65 5.37
N TYR A 137 -1.95 -13.39 6.28
CA TYR A 137 -3.06 -12.93 7.12
C TYR A 137 -2.90 -13.43 8.56
N TYR A 138 -3.53 -12.76 9.52
CA TYR A 138 -3.53 -13.24 10.92
C TYR A 138 -4.39 -14.50 11.06
N THR A 139 -3.85 -15.51 11.72
CA THR A 139 -4.46 -16.86 11.81
C THR A 139 -5.91 -16.84 12.27
N SER A 140 -6.26 -16.00 13.26
CA SER A 140 -7.63 -15.91 13.80
C SER A 140 -8.54 -14.97 13.02
N SER A 141 -8.03 -14.22 12.02
CA SER A 141 -8.85 -13.28 11.24
C SER A 141 -9.56 -14.00 10.10
N VAL A 142 -10.88 -14.16 10.22
CA VAL A 142 -11.73 -14.76 9.17
C VAL A 142 -11.77 -13.85 7.94
N GLU A 143 -12.02 -12.55 8.13
CA GLU A 143 -12.06 -11.56 7.04
C GLU A 143 -10.68 -11.36 6.39
N GLY A 144 -9.61 -11.29 7.20
CA GLY A 144 -8.24 -11.24 6.70
C GLY A 144 -7.89 -12.46 5.84
N LYS A 145 -8.36 -13.65 6.22
CA LYS A 145 -8.19 -14.88 5.42
C LYS A 145 -8.93 -14.80 4.08
N GLN A 146 -10.15 -14.26 4.05
CA GLN A 146 -10.93 -14.10 2.83
C GLN A 146 -10.24 -13.11 1.88
N LEU A 147 -9.87 -11.93 2.39
CA LEU A 147 -9.13 -10.93 1.65
C LEU A 147 -7.81 -11.50 1.09
N ALA A 148 -7.03 -12.20 1.93
CA ALA A 148 -5.77 -12.80 1.51
C ALA A 148 -5.93 -13.81 0.37
N LYS A 149 -6.95 -14.66 0.41
CA LYS A 149 -7.24 -15.61 -0.66
C LYS A 149 -7.55 -14.91 -1.97
N ARG A 150 -8.42 -13.86 -1.94
CA ARG A 150 -8.77 -13.09 -3.15
C ARG A 150 -7.55 -12.41 -3.77
N LEU A 151 -6.73 -11.76 -2.93
CA LEU A 151 -5.52 -11.13 -3.41
C LEU A 151 -4.52 -12.15 -3.96
N GLN A 152 -4.35 -13.29 -3.28
CA GLN A 152 -3.47 -14.37 -3.76
C GLN A 152 -3.90 -14.89 -5.15
N GLU A 153 -5.19 -15.16 -5.33
CA GLU A 153 -5.73 -15.60 -6.62
C GLU A 153 -5.49 -14.57 -7.73
N ARG A 154 -5.70 -13.28 -7.42
CA ARG A 154 -5.44 -12.19 -8.37
C ARG A 154 -3.97 -12.07 -8.75
N LEU A 155 -3.08 -12.15 -7.77
CA LEU A 155 -1.63 -12.07 -8.00
C LEU A 155 -1.13 -13.26 -8.83
N VAL A 156 -1.57 -14.48 -8.51
CA VAL A 156 -1.24 -15.66 -9.31
C VAL A 156 -1.73 -15.49 -10.74
N LYS A 157 -3.01 -15.17 -10.94
CA LYS A 157 -3.60 -15.05 -12.28
C LYS A 157 -2.99 -13.91 -13.10
N GLY A 158 -2.67 -12.78 -12.45
CA GLY A 158 -2.26 -11.57 -13.14
C GLY A 158 -0.75 -11.38 -13.28
N LEU A 159 0.08 -12.05 -12.46
CA LEU A 159 1.52 -11.87 -12.48
C LEU A 159 2.26 -13.13 -12.96
N ASP A 160 2.02 -14.26 -12.32
CA ASP A 160 2.66 -15.54 -12.64
C ASP A 160 1.69 -16.71 -12.43
N PRO A 161 1.04 -17.22 -13.49
CA PRO A 161 0.15 -18.39 -13.41
C PRO A 161 0.84 -19.69 -12.94
N GLN A 162 2.17 -19.74 -12.97
CA GLN A 162 2.95 -20.87 -12.46
C GLN A 162 3.29 -20.75 -10.97
N ASN A 163 2.87 -19.68 -10.33
CA ASN A 163 3.02 -19.50 -8.90
C ASN A 163 1.99 -20.36 -8.14
N HIS A 164 2.47 -21.40 -7.46
CA HIS A 164 1.64 -22.35 -6.69
C HIS A 164 1.47 -21.93 -5.20
N ARG A 165 1.96 -20.76 -4.80
CA ARG A 165 1.82 -20.27 -3.43
C ARG A 165 0.37 -20.00 -3.10
N GLN A 166 0.01 -20.27 -1.85
CA GLN A 166 -1.32 -20.03 -1.28
C GLN A 166 -1.25 -18.90 -0.25
N ALA A 167 -2.38 -18.24 0.00
CA ALA A 167 -2.51 -17.34 1.14
C ALA A 167 -2.13 -18.09 2.44
N LYS A 168 -1.27 -17.47 3.27
CA LYS A 168 -0.65 -18.15 4.43
C LYS A 168 -0.97 -17.43 5.73
N ALA A 169 -1.39 -18.20 6.74
CA ALA A 169 -1.56 -17.71 8.10
C ALA A 169 -0.21 -17.35 8.73
N ASN A 170 -0.18 -16.26 9.51
CA ASN A 170 1.00 -15.82 10.22
C ASN A 170 0.64 -15.13 11.54
N ASP A 171 1.24 -15.58 12.65
CA ASP A 171 1.04 -15.05 13.99
C ASP A 171 2.21 -14.19 14.50
N SER A 172 3.28 -14.07 13.70
CA SER A 172 4.51 -13.37 14.09
C SER A 172 4.55 -11.92 13.62
N TYR A 173 3.85 -11.57 12.55
CA TYR A 173 3.88 -10.21 12.03
C TYR A 173 3.08 -9.25 12.93
N TYR A 174 3.76 -8.22 13.41
CA TYR A 174 3.21 -7.27 14.38
C TYR A 174 1.94 -6.59 13.88
N LEU A 175 1.92 -6.09 12.64
CA LEU A 175 0.76 -5.42 12.07
C LEU A 175 -0.46 -6.35 11.99
N LEU A 176 -0.27 -7.58 11.52
CA LEU A 176 -1.35 -8.56 11.44
C LEU A 176 -1.98 -8.82 12.80
N LYS A 177 -1.17 -8.84 13.86
CA LYS A 177 -1.59 -9.17 15.23
C LYS A 177 -2.24 -7.99 15.96
N LYS A 178 -1.84 -6.75 15.64
CA LYS A 178 -2.20 -5.56 16.43
C LYS A 178 -3.25 -4.68 15.78
N THR A 179 -3.51 -4.84 14.49
CA THR A 179 -4.51 -4.04 13.77
C THR A 179 -5.90 -4.62 13.97
N ALA A 180 -6.87 -3.77 14.30
CA ALA A 180 -8.26 -4.18 14.56
C ALA A 180 -9.05 -4.46 13.27
N CYS A 181 -8.81 -3.72 12.19
CA CYS A 181 -9.46 -3.99 10.91
C CYS A 181 -8.83 -5.20 10.20
N PRO A 182 -9.56 -5.84 9.25
CA PRO A 182 -8.98 -6.87 8.39
C PRO A 182 -7.75 -6.35 7.68
N ILE A 183 -6.60 -6.98 7.91
CA ILE A 183 -5.31 -6.59 7.32
C ILE A 183 -4.63 -7.80 6.68
N VAL A 184 -3.92 -7.55 5.59
CA VAL A 184 -3.04 -8.52 4.95
C VAL A 184 -1.68 -7.89 4.66
N ILE A 185 -0.63 -8.73 4.62
CA ILE A 185 0.68 -8.36 4.11
C ILE A 185 0.85 -9.05 2.76
N VAL A 186 1.14 -8.25 1.73
CA VAL A 186 1.39 -8.72 0.37
C VAL A 186 2.89 -8.69 0.12
N GLU A 187 3.51 -9.87 0.09
CA GLU A 187 4.86 -10.08 -0.40
C GLU A 187 4.79 -10.20 -1.92
N CYS A 188 5.13 -9.12 -2.64
CA CYS A 188 4.89 -9.02 -4.09
C CYS A 188 5.83 -9.90 -4.93
N GLY A 189 6.94 -10.34 -4.37
CA GLY A 189 7.96 -11.23 -4.96
C GLY A 189 9.18 -11.28 -4.06
N PHE A 190 10.25 -11.93 -4.51
CA PHE A 190 11.47 -12.15 -3.73
C PHE A 190 12.63 -11.31 -4.26
N LEU A 191 13.13 -10.37 -3.45
CA LEU A 191 14.32 -9.58 -3.78
C LEU A 191 15.62 -10.40 -3.79
N SER A 192 15.60 -11.59 -3.18
CA SER A 192 16.69 -12.57 -3.27
C SER A 192 16.74 -13.33 -4.60
N ASN A 193 15.68 -13.24 -5.42
CA ASN A 193 15.65 -13.83 -6.76
C ASN A 193 15.95 -12.72 -7.79
N PRO A 194 17.05 -12.82 -8.57
CA PRO A 194 17.47 -11.76 -9.49
C PRO A 194 16.44 -11.44 -10.58
N GLN A 195 15.67 -12.46 -11.02
CA GLN A 195 14.64 -12.26 -12.04
C GLN A 195 13.43 -11.51 -11.48
N GLU A 196 13.01 -11.84 -10.26
CA GLU A 196 11.91 -11.11 -9.60
C GLU A 196 12.37 -9.70 -9.19
N GLU A 197 13.60 -9.51 -8.72
CA GLU A 197 14.13 -8.18 -8.43
C GLU A 197 14.08 -7.29 -9.67
N ALA A 198 14.52 -7.78 -10.83
CA ALA A 198 14.44 -7.04 -12.09
C ALA A 198 12.99 -6.67 -12.46
N LEU A 199 12.02 -7.57 -12.26
CA LEU A 199 10.61 -7.28 -12.47
C LEU A 199 10.09 -6.26 -11.45
N LEU A 200 10.40 -6.42 -10.17
CA LEU A 200 9.92 -5.57 -9.09
C LEU A 200 10.45 -4.13 -9.19
N THR A 201 11.56 -3.90 -9.87
CA THR A 201 12.10 -2.56 -10.18
C THR A 201 11.52 -1.97 -11.46
N ASP A 202 10.88 -2.76 -12.31
CA ASP A 202 10.21 -2.28 -13.53
C ASP A 202 8.88 -1.60 -13.22
N SER A 203 8.71 -0.40 -13.75
CA SER A 203 7.54 0.44 -13.48
C SER A 203 6.23 -0.17 -13.99
N VAL A 204 6.26 -0.85 -15.14
CA VAL A 204 5.08 -1.51 -15.73
C VAL A 204 4.68 -2.72 -14.91
N TYR A 205 5.66 -3.47 -14.42
CA TYR A 205 5.37 -4.60 -13.53
C TYR A 205 4.80 -4.12 -12.19
N GLN A 206 5.32 -3.03 -11.60
CA GLN A 206 4.77 -2.41 -10.39
C GLN A 206 3.31 -1.96 -10.58
N GLU A 207 2.95 -1.44 -11.75
CA GLU A 207 1.56 -1.13 -12.10
C GLU A 207 0.70 -2.38 -12.17
N ARG A 208 1.20 -3.46 -12.76
CA ARG A 208 0.49 -4.76 -12.80
C ARG A 208 0.28 -5.32 -11.40
N VAL A 209 1.26 -5.23 -10.51
CA VAL A 209 1.13 -5.62 -9.09
C VAL A 209 0.03 -4.80 -8.43
N ALA A 210 0.11 -3.48 -8.49
CA ALA A 210 -0.88 -2.58 -7.91
C ALA A 210 -2.29 -2.82 -8.45
N TRP A 211 -2.44 -3.04 -9.77
CA TRP A 211 -3.71 -3.36 -10.42
C TRP A 211 -4.33 -4.65 -9.88
N ASN A 212 -3.55 -5.73 -9.73
CA ASN A 212 -4.07 -7.00 -9.22
C ASN A 212 -4.49 -6.90 -7.75
N ILE A 213 -3.74 -6.15 -6.92
CA ILE A 213 -4.12 -5.85 -5.54
C ILE A 213 -5.42 -5.03 -5.52
N PHE A 214 -5.50 -3.97 -6.31
CA PHE A 214 -6.70 -3.14 -6.47
C PHE A 214 -7.93 -3.97 -6.83
N MET A 215 -7.83 -4.83 -7.84
CA MET A 215 -8.95 -5.69 -8.27
C MET A 215 -9.42 -6.64 -7.17
N GLY A 216 -8.51 -7.17 -6.36
CA GLY A 216 -8.84 -8.01 -5.21
C GLY A 216 -9.53 -7.23 -4.09
N ILE A 217 -9.05 -6.01 -3.78
CA ILE A 217 -9.69 -5.11 -2.81
C ILE A 217 -11.10 -4.75 -3.26
N MET A 218 -11.28 -4.33 -4.52
CA MET A 218 -12.59 -3.94 -5.03
C MET A 218 -13.60 -5.09 -5.02
N GLN A 219 -13.13 -6.31 -5.25
CA GLN A 219 -13.96 -7.51 -5.14
C GLN A 219 -14.39 -7.75 -3.68
N GLU A 220 -13.49 -7.59 -2.70
CA GLU A 220 -13.80 -7.71 -1.27
C GLU A 220 -14.80 -6.66 -0.82
N LEU A 221 -14.59 -5.39 -1.17
CA LEU A 221 -15.46 -4.28 -0.78
C LEU A 221 -16.88 -4.41 -1.38
N LYS A 222 -17.02 -5.00 -2.58
CA LYS A 222 -18.34 -5.27 -3.17
C LYS A 222 -19.12 -6.33 -2.40
N MET A 223 -18.48 -7.39 -1.95
CA MET A 223 -19.13 -8.48 -1.21
C MET A 223 -19.57 -8.08 0.21
N LYS A 224 -18.96 -7.06 0.80
CA LYS A 224 -19.46 -6.47 2.06
C LYS A 224 -20.79 -5.72 1.90
N LYS A 225 -21.30 -5.61 0.66
CA LYS A 225 -22.59 -4.95 0.35
C LYS A 225 -23.79 -5.90 0.35
N GLU A 226 -23.54 -7.17 0.12
CA GLU A 226 -24.54 -8.24 0.06
C GLU A 226 -24.71 -8.91 1.43
#